data_3104ec7935e39e2c2ea4f0463569c2f2
#
_entry.id   3104ec7935e39e2c2ea4f0463569c2f2
#
_cell.length_a   1.000
_cell.length_b   1.000
_cell.length_c   1.000
_cell.angle_alpha   90.00
_cell.angle_beta   90.00
_cell.angle_gamma   90.00
#
_symmetry.space_group_name_H-M   'P 1'
#
loop_
_entity.id
_entity.type
_entity.pdbx_description
1 polymer ?
#
loop_
_entity_poly.entity_id
_entity_poly.type
_entity_poly.pdbx_seq_one_letter_code
_entity_poly.pdbx_strand_id
1 'polypeptide(L)'
;LTEHRLEEALPLATHAAVLDGGHLLCAGAPEAVCRSLRGRGHDMFLAMPAAVRIWAGVDSDAPCPITVREGRDFLSGWCDEHPLCPLPPEPVYPAGDTALAGAGLWFRYEPDQPDVVRGLDLQARRGELLALLGGNGAGKSTTLGLLSGALTPQRSTVTHTGRIGVLPQDPQALFVKNTVRQDLYESFDGTDLPKDQRDRRVEQVTALCRLTELLDRHPYDLSGGEQQRAALGKVLLHQPDILLLDEPTKGLDAAFKQSFAAILSTLTAAGTTVVMVSHDVAFCARYAHRCALFFDGSIVAEGTPRDFFSGNSFYTTSANRMARDFCPCAVTPEDVIAVIGGTVPPQPEVPAAWQPLPPVAEESTAWKPKKLPWWRRAIAAVCGAGALAIFWLAAKHTDLTALVGGGTPVSYTHLRAH
;
A
#
# COMPACT_ATOMS: atom_id res chain seq x y z
N LEU A 1 -9.68 2.32 25.12
CA LEU A 1 -9.06 1.87 23.90
C LEU A 1 -9.68 2.65 22.73
N THR A 2 -8.86 3.25 21.88
CA THR A 2 -9.29 3.85 20.60
C THR A 2 -8.83 2.89 19.50
N GLU A 3 -9.74 2.46 18.62
CA GLU A 3 -9.46 1.44 17.63
C GLU A 3 -10.22 1.72 16.33
N HIS A 4 -9.60 1.41 15.20
CA HIS A 4 -10.20 1.49 13.88
C HIS A 4 -10.55 0.11 13.30
N ARG A 5 -10.01 -0.98 13.89
CA ARG A 5 -10.31 -2.36 13.51
C ARG A 5 -11.52 -2.88 14.28
N LEU A 6 -12.68 -2.37 13.92
CA LEU A 6 -13.91 -2.66 14.66
C LEU A 6 -14.35 -4.13 14.58
N GLU A 7 -13.96 -4.85 13.51
CA GLU A 7 -14.21 -6.30 13.36
C GLU A 7 -13.64 -7.11 14.53
N GLU A 8 -12.48 -6.71 15.07
CA GLU A 8 -11.80 -7.40 16.16
C GLU A 8 -12.14 -6.81 17.53
N ALA A 9 -12.36 -5.50 17.59
CA ALA A 9 -12.52 -4.77 18.85
C ALA A 9 -13.94 -4.80 19.41
N LEU A 10 -14.97 -4.64 18.56
CA LEU A 10 -16.36 -4.60 19.00
C LEU A 10 -16.84 -5.87 19.72
N PRO A 11 -16.49 -7.09 19.27
CA PRO A 11 -16.85 -8.31 19.98
C PRO A 11 -16.29 -8.44 21.39
N LEU A 12 -15.20 -7.74 21.68
CA LEU A 12 -14.53 -7.75 22.99
C LEU A 12 -14.99 -6.61 23.91
N ALA A 13 -15.69 -5.62 23.35
CA ALA A 13 -16.11 -4.43 24.09
C ALA A 13 -17.38 -4.69 24.88
N THR A 14 -17.42 -4.26 26.14
CA THR A 14 -18.66 -4.20 26.94
C THR A 14 -19.46 -2.93 26.65
N HIS A 15 -18.76 -1.84 26.32
CA HIS A 15 -19.34 -0.56 25.95
C HIS A 15 -18.52 0.05 24.80
N ALA A 16 -19.22 0.71 23.90
CA ALA A 16 -18.63 1.46 22.79
C ALA A 16 -19.14 2.91 22.82
N ALA A 17 -18.32 3.82 22.34
CA ALA A 17 -18.68 5.22 22.14
C ALA A 17 -18.11 5.70 20.80
N VAL A 18 -18.92 6.46 20.06
CA VAL A 18 -18.51 7.06 18.78
C VAL A 18 -18.35 8.55 18.98
N LEU A 19 -17.16 9.04 18.65
CA LEU A 19 -16.80 10.45 18.68
C LEU A 19 -16.65 10.95 17.25
N ASP A 20 -17.26 12.09 16.96
CA ASP A 20 -17.10 12.77 15.68
C ASP A 20 -16.98 14.29 15.91
N GLY A 21 -16.01 14.92 15.24
CA GLY A 21 -15.75 16.35 15.37
C GLY A 21 -15.52 16.83 16.83
N GLY A 22 -15.03 15.96 17.72
CA GLY A 22 -14.87 16.25 19.15
C GLY A 22 -16.13 16.10 19.99
N HIS A 23 -17.26 15.66 19.41
CA HIS A 23 -18.52 15.45 20.09
C HIS A 23 -18.87 13.95 20.21
N LEU A 24 -19.52 13.60 21.31
CA LEU A 24 -20.06 12.24 21.50
C LEU A 24 -21.33 12.07 20.66
N LEU A 25 -21.26 11.22 19.65
CA LEU A 25 -22.40 10.92 18.76
C LEU A 25 -23.37 9.90 19.38
N CYS A 26 -22.83 8.82 19.92
CA CYS A 26 -23.58 7.79 20.63
C CYS A 26 -22.66 6.97 21.54
N ALA A 27 -23.24 6.36 22.60
CA ALA A 27 -22.54 5.44 23.49
C ALA A 27 -23.52 4.40 24.03
N GLY A 28 -23.00 3.21 24.34
CA GLY A 28 -23.79 2.12 24.92
C GLY A 28 -23.21 0.74 24.67
N ALA A 29 -24.02 -0.30 24.77
CA ALA A 29 -23.61 -1.63 24.31
C ALA A 29 -23.28 -1.61 22.81
N PRO A 30 -22.32 -2.42 22.35
CA PRO A 30 -21.89 -2.43 20.95
C PRO A 30 -23.04 -2.55 19.95
N GLU A 31 -24.01 -3.44 20.19
CA GLU A 31 -25.16 -3.65 19.31
C GLU A 31 -26.06 -2.39 19.23
N ALA A 32 -26.24 -1.70 20.37
CA ALA A 32 -27.03 -0.47 20.44
C ALA A 32 -26.34 0.67 19.65
N VAL A 33 -25.01 0.77 19.72
CA VAL A 33 -24.21 1.73 18.97
C VAL A 33 -24.30 1.42 17.47
N CYS A 34 -24.11 0.16 17.06
CA CYS A 34 -24.24 -0.27 15.66
C CYS A 34 -25.63 0.05 15.10
N ARG A 35 -26.68 -0.27 15.86
CA ARG A 35 -28.08 0.03 15.51
C ARG A 35 -28.33 1.53 15.38
N SER A 36 -27.75 2.34 16.27
CA SER A 36 -27.91 3.80 16.23
C SER A 36 -27.25 4.48 15.02
N LEU A 37 -26.24 3.84 14.44
CA LEU A 37 -25.53 4.33 13.24
C LEU A 37 -26.19 3.87 11.94
N ARG A 38 -27.03 2.82 11.99
CA ARG A 38 -27.78 2.33 10.82
C ARG A 38 -28.62 3.45 10.22
N GLY A 39 -28.51 3.69 8.92
CA GLY A 39 -29.30 4.67 8.18
C GLY A 39 -28.95 6.14 8.41
N ARG A 40 -27.94 6.44 9.25
CA ARG A 40 -27.50 7.84 9.45
C ARG A 40 -26.58 8.37 8.35
N GLY A 41 -26.06 7.52 7.46
CA GLY A 41 -25.11 7.91 6.43
C GLY A 41 -23.76 8.38 6.97
N HIS A 42 -23.41 7.99 8.21
CA HIS A 42 -22.18 8.40 8.87
C HIS A 42 -21.00 7.52 8.44
N ASP A 43 -19.83 8.12 8.14
CA ASP A 43 -18.64 7.43 7.65
C ASP A 43 -18.15 6.30 8.57
N MET A 44 -18.36 6.43 9.87
CA MET A 44 -18.05 5.36 10.85
C MET A 44 -18.79 4.05 10.56
N PHE A 45 -19.96 4.10 9.89
CA PHE A 45 -20.69 2.88 9.53
C PHE A 45 -19.92 2.00 8.54
N LEU A 46 -19.06 2.61 7.71
CA LEU A 46 -18.19 1.90 6.77
C LEU A 46 -17.13 1.04 7.48
N ALA A 47 -16.75 1.43 8.71
CA ALA A 47 -15.81 0.70 9.56
C ALA A 47 -16.44 -0.45 10.34
N MET A 48 -17.79 -0.55 10.36
CA MET A 48 -18.50 -1.59 11.12
C MET A 48 -18.16 -3.00 10.63
N PRO A 49 -18.21 -4.00 11.52
CA PRO A 49 -18.01 -5.39 11.16
C PRO A 49 -18.89 -5.83 9.97
N ALA A 50 -18.39 -6.77 9.19
CA ALA A 50 -19.12 -7.29 8.04
C ALA A 50 -20.52 -7.80 8.41
N ALA A 51 -20.68 -8.42 9.58
CA ALA A 51 -21.96 -8.89 10.09
C ALA A 51 -22.97 -7.75 10.26
N VAL A 52 -22.55 -6.63 10.86
CA VAL A 52 -23.37 -5.42 11.03
C VAL A 52 -23.79 -4.83 9.69
N ARG A 53 -22.84 -4.74 8.75
CA ARG A 53 -23.09 -4.17 7.41
C ARG A 53 -24.07 -5.02 6.62
N ILE A 54 -23.95 -6.35 6.68
CA ILE A 54 -24.86 -7.29 6.01
C ILE A 54 -26.27 -7.18 6.62
N TRP A 55 -26.36 -7.22 7.96
CA TRP A 55 -27.65 -7.06 8.68
C TRP A 55 -28.33 -5.73 8.34
N ALA A 56 -27.58 -4.66 8.21
CA ALA A 56 -28.12 -3.35 7.90
C ALA A 56 -28.56 -3.21 6.43
N GLY A 57 -28.06 -4.07 5.53
CA GLY A 57 -28.44 -4.10 4.13
C GLY A 57 -29.85 -4.63 3.86
N VAL A 58 -30.50 -5.25 4.84
CA VAL A 58 -31.87 -5.75 4.77
C VAL A 58 -32.74 -5.12 5.85
N ASP A 59 -34.04 -5.06 5.65
CA ASP A 59 -34.98 -4.59 6.66
C ASP A 59 -35.36 -5.74 7.57
N SER A 60 -34.70 -5.84 8.72
CA SER A 60 -34.86 -6.93 9.70
C SER A 60 -34.96 -6.39 11.10
N ASP A 61 -35.92 -6.97 11.89
CA ASP A 61 -36.08 -6.72 13.32
C ASP A 61 -35.13 -7.60 14.18
N ALA A 62 -34.39 -8.51 13.58
CA ALA A 62 -33.45 -9.38 14.28
C ALA A 62 -32.41 -8.59 15.07
N PRO A 63 -31.86 -9.16 16.17
CA PRO A 63 -30.75 -8.55 16.88
C PRO A 63 -29.57 -8.24 15.95
N CYS A 64 -28.91 -7.10 16.19
CA CYS A 64 -27.73 -6.69 15.40
C CYS A 64 -26.55 -7.64 15.67
N PRO A 65 -26.09 -8.43 14.68
CA PRO A 65 -24.94 -9.31 14.86
C PRO A 65 -23.63 -8.50 14.83
N ILE A 66 -22.71 -8.77 15.75
CA ILE A 66 -21.38 -8.13 15.76
C ILE A 66 -20.24 -9.11 15.51
N THR A 67 -20.50 -10.41 15.58
CA THR A 67 -19.52 -11.47 15.34
C THR A 67 -19.83 -12.25 14.06
N VAL A 68 -18.84 -12.93 13.51
CA VAL A 68 -19.02 -13.84 12.36
C VAL A 68 -20.04 -14.96 12.70
N ARG A 69 -20.03 -15.46 13.94
CA ARG A 69 -20.97 -16.49 14.38
C ARG A 69 -22.40 -15.97 14.38
N GLU A 70 -22.66 -14.85 15.03
CA GLU A 70 -23.98 -14.21 15.05
C GLU A 70 -24.46 -13.84 13.65
N GLY A 71 -23.53 -13.37 12.78
CA GLY A 71 -23.83 -13.09 11.38
C GLY A 71 -24.23 -14.34 10.60
N ARG A 72 -23.61 -15.50 10.87
CA ARG A 72 -24.01 -16.79 10.29
C ARG A 72 -25.38 -17.22 10.78
N ASP A 73 -25.63 -17.14 12.09
CA ASP A 73 -26.93 -17.48 12.69
C ASP A 73 -28.04 -16.58 12.12
N PHE A 74 -27.77 -15.28 11.98
CA PHE A 74 -28.67 -14.33 11.31
C PHE A 74 -28.97 -14.73 9.86
N LEU A 75 -27.92 -15.03 9.06
CA LEU A 75 -28.09 -15.43 7.66
C LEU A 75 -28.86 -16.73 7.54
N SER A 76 -28.63 -17.70 8.42
CA SER A 76 -29.39 -18.96 8.42
C SER A 76 -30.89 -18.71 8.60
N GLY A 77 -31.28 -17.95 9.63
CA GLY A 77 -32.68 -17.61 9.85
C GLY A 77 -33.29 -16.79 8.71
N TRP A 78 -32.55 -15.84 8.15
CA TRP A 78 -33.02 -15.03 7.03
C TRP A 78 -33.27 -15.88 5.76
N CYS A 79 -32.33 -16.77 5.41
CA CYS A 79 -32.40 -17.60 4.21
C CYS A 79 -33.48 -18.69 4.30
N ASP A 80 -33.89 -19.11 5.52
CA ASP A 80 -35.01 -20.03 5.71
C ASP A 80 -36.35 -19.38 5.32
N GLU A 81 -36.47 -18.06 5.47
CA GLU A 81 -37.71 -17.31 5.22
C GLU A 81 -37.72 -16.58 3.87
N HIS A 82 -36.54 -16.34 3.27
CA HIS A 82 -36.39 -15.52 2.06
C HIS A 82 -35.61 -16.27 0.97
N PRO A 83 -36.07 -16.22 -0.30
CA PRO A 83 -35.34 -16.84 -1.40
C PRO A 83 -34.03 -16.10 -1.69
N LEU A 84 -32.97 -16.83 -2.02
CA LEU A 84 -31.69 -16.25 -2.43
C LEU A 84 -31.78 -15.70 -3.85
N CYS A 85 -31.19 -14.54 -4.05
CA CYS A 85 -30.99 -13.92 -5.34
C CYS A 85 -29.68 -14.43 -6.00
N PRO A 86 -29.59 -14.41 -7.33
CA PRO A 86 -28.34 -14.71 -8.03
C PRO A 86 -27.24 -13.74 -7.61
N LEU A 87 -26.03 -14.27 -7.39
CA LEU A 87 -24.86 -13.44 -7.14
C LEU A 87 -24.58 -12.59 -8.41
N PRO A 88 -24.41 -11.27 -8.28
CA PRO A 88 -24.02 -10.41 -9.39
C PRO A 88 -22.73 -10.91 -10.06
N PRO A 89 -22.58 -10.78 -11.39
CA PRO A 89 -21.37 -11.19 -12.08
C PRO A 89 -20.16 -10.43 -11.54
N GLU A 90 -19.01 -11.11 -11.49
CA GLU A 90 -17.75 -10.46 -11.12
C GLU A 90 -17.34 -9.50 -12.25
N PRO A 91 -16.78 -8.32 -11.91
CA PRO A 91 -16.28 -7.40 -12.91
C PRO A 91 -15.20 -8.07 -13.78
N VAL A 92 -15.35 -8.01 -15.09
CA VAL A 92 -14.32 -8.50 -16.01
C VAL A 92 -13.34 -7.37 -16.29
N TYR A 93 -12.10 -7.58 -15.90
CA TYR A 93 -11.03 -6.63 -16.20
C TYR A 93 -10.30 -7.05 -17.49
N PRO A 94 -10.05 -6.12 -18.43
CA PRO A 94 -9.36 -6.46 -19.67
C PRO A 94 -7.96 -7.00 -19.37
N ALA A 95 -7.63 -8.11 -20.00
CA ALA A 95 -6.29 -8.68 -19.95
C ALA A 95 -5.37 -7.84 -20.86
N GLY A 96 -4.72 -6.82 -20.29
CA GLY A 96 -3.69 -6.06 -20.99
C GLY A 96 -2.39 -6.85 -21.16
N ASP A 97 -1.46 -6.25 -21.92
CA ASP A 97 -0.10 -6.78 -22.05
C ASP A 97 0.62 -6.76 -20.67
N THR A 98 1.62 -7.63 -20.50
CA THR A 98 2.43 -7.66 -19.29
C THR A 98 3.20 -6.35 -19.15
N ALA A 99 2.94 -5.62 -18.05
CA ALA A 99 3.61 -4.37 -17.74
C ALA A 99 4.84 -4.60 -16.84
N LEU A 100 4.77 -5.59 -15.94
CA LEU A 100 5.84 -5.94 -15.00
C LEU A 100 5.90 -7.45 -14.86
N ALA A 101 7.10 -8.02 -14.96
CA ALA A 101 7.30 -9.45 -14.76
C ALA A 101 8.63 -9.75 -14.06
N GLY A 102 8.59 -10.76 -13.19
CA GLY A 102 9.75 -11.45 -12.66
C GLY A 102 9.55 -12.95 -12.83
N ALA A 103 10.51 -13.63 -13.39
CA ALA A 103 10.42 -15.06 -13.65
C ALA A 103 11.57 -15.80 -12.95
N GLY A 104 11.24 -16.70 -12.00
CA GLY A 104 12.24 -17.46 -11.27
C GLY A 104 13.16 -16.59 -10.40
N LEU A 105 12.65 -15.56 -9.75
CA LEU A 105 13.46 -14.65 -8.92
C LEU A 105 13.93 -15.34 -7.63
N TRP A 106 15.21 -15.17 -7.31
CA TRP A 106 15.82 -15.64 -6.05
C TRP A 106 16.51 -14.48 -5.35
N PHE A 107 16.30 -14.39 -4.02
CA PHE A 107 16.95 -13.35 -3.23
C PHE A 107 17.15 -13.76 -1.76
N ARG A 108 18.34 -13.42 -1.24
CA ARG A 108 18.71 -13.41 0.19
C ARG A 108 19.49 -12.15 0.49
N TYR A 109 19.41 -11.66 1.70
CA TYR A 109 20.12 -10.43 2.10
C TYR A 109 21.63 -10.68 2.28
N GLU A 110 22.01 -11.82 2.86
CA GLU A 110 23.41 -12.20 3.09
C GLU A 110 23.67 -13.63 2.63
N PRO A 111 24.91 -13.96 2.21
CA PRO A 111 25.24 -15.27 1.65
C PRO A 111 24.89 -16.45 2.59
N ASP A 112 25.02 -16.25 3.91
CA ASP A 112 24.82 -17.28 4.93
C ASP A 112 23.36 -17.33 5.45
N GLN A 113 22.49 -16.43 4.98
CA GLN A 113 21.08 -16.40 5.36
C GLN A 113 20.22 -17.22 4.40
N PRO A 114 19.06 -17.70 4.86
CA PRO A 114 18.09 -18.39 4.00
C PRO A 114 17.55 -17.46 2.92
N ASP A 115 17.19 -18.06 1.79
CA ASP A 115 16.52 -17.32 0.72
C ASP A 115 15.18 -16.79 1.22
N VAL A 116 14.94 -15.48 1.03
CA VAL A 116 13.70 -14.77 1.33
C VAL A 116 12.72 -14.88 0.17
N VAL A 117 13.24 -14.85 -1.07
CA VAL A 117 12.46 -15.06 -2.28
C VAL A 117 13.04 -16.27 -3.00
N ARG A 118 12.18 -17.23 -3.40
CA ARG A 118 12.54 -18.57 -3.84
C ARG A 118 11.85 -18.95 -5.14
N GLY A 119 12.50 -18.68 -6.27
CA GLY A 119 11.97 -19.03 -7.58
C GLY A 119 10.62 -18.36 -7.87
N LEU A 120 10.47 -17.10 -7.48
CA LEU A 120 9.23 -16.34 -7.60
C LEU A 120 8.93 -16.04 -9.07
N ASP A 121 7.77 -16.50 -9.52
CA ASP A 121 7.13 -16.07 -10.76
C ASP A 121 6.00 -15.09 -10.43
N LEU A 122 6.05 -13.89 -11.01
CA LEU A 122 5.03 -12.88 -10.87
C LEU A 122 4.88 -12.09 -12.15
N GLN A 123 3.64 -11.85 -12.55
CA GLN A 123 3.32 -10.98 -13.69
C GLN A 123 2.20 -10.03 -13.28
N ALA A 124 2.34 -8.76 -13.62
CA ALA A 124 1.27 -7.77 -13.52
C ALA A 124 0.99 -7.17 -14.89
N ARG A 125 -0.30 -7.08 -15.24
CA ARG A 125 -0.77 -6.64 -16.56
C ARG A 125 -1.04 -5.14 -16.54
N ARG A 126 -0.99 -4.52 -17.71
CA ARG A 126 -1.30 -3.10 -17.86
C ARG A 126 -2.73 -2.81 -17.40
N GLY A 127 -2.86 -1.81 -16.51
CA GLY A 127 -4.14 -1.43 -15.92
C GLY A 127 -4.69 -2.41 -14.89
N GLU A 128 -3.88 -3.38 -14.42
CA GLU A 128 -4.27 -4.31 -13.38
C GLU A 128 -3.96 -3.77 -11.98
N LEU A 129 -4.83 -4.07 -11.01
CA LEU A 129 -4.55 -3.99 -9.59
C LEU A 129 -4.33 -5.42 -9.06
N LEU A 130 -3.07 -5.79 -8.88
CA LEU A 130 -2.65 -7.06 -8.29
C LEU A 130 -2.39 -6.89 -6.80
N ALA A 131 -3.12 -7.62 -5.95
CA ALA A 131 -2.89 -7.64 -4.50
C ALA A 131 -2.03 -8.86 -4.10
N LEU A 132 -0.90 -8.60 -3.43
CA LEU A 132 -0.05 -9.62 -2.83
C LEU A 132 -0.39 -9.76 -1.35
N LEU A 133 -0.96 -10.89 -0.99
CA LEU A 133 -1.35 -11.26 0.37
C LEU A 133 -0.36 -12.26 0.95
N GLY A 134 -0.28 -12.36 2.28
CA GLY A 134 0.60 -13.35 2.94
C GLY A 134 1.00 -12.91 4.34
N GLY A 135 1.57 -13.81 5.12
CA GLY A 135 2.00 -13.57 6.50
C GLY A 135 3.11 -12.50 6.63
N ASN A 136 3.29 -11.99 7.85
CA ASN A 136 4.41 -11.10 8.15
C ASN A 136 5.74 -11.84 7.98
N GLY A 137 6.75 -11.16 7.44
CA GLY A 137 8.07 -11.76 7.21
C GLY A 137 8.14 -12.74 6.03
N ALA A 138 7.05 -12.95 5.29
CA ALA A 138 7.05 -13.88 4.15
C ALA A 138 7.94 -13.45 2.97
N GLY A 139 8.35 -12.17 2.88
CA GLY A 139 9.18 -11.64 1.80
C GLY A 139 8.47 -10.68 0.84
N LYS A 140 7.23 -10.25 1.15
CA LYS A 140 6.42 -9.38 0.27
C LYS A 140 7.09 -8.02 -0.02
N SER A 141 7.54 -7.29 1.01
CA SER A 141 8.25 -6.01 0.85
C SER A 141 9.59 -6.19 0.13
N THR A 142 10.28 -7.31 0.39
CA THR A 142 11.49 -7.70 -0.34
C THR A 142 11.17 -7.89 -1.83
N THR A 143 10.06 -8.54 -2.15
CA THR A 143 9.58 -8.70 -3.53
C THR A 143 9.32 -7.34 -4.19
N LEU A 144 8.65 -6.40 -3.50
CA LEU A 144 8.49 -5.03 -4.04
C LEU A 144 9.84 -4.35 -4.27
N GLY A 145 10.82 -4.55 -3.37
CA GLY A 145 12.19 -4.06 -3.54
C GLY A 145 12.88 -4.62 -4.78
N LEU A 146 12.66 -5.90 -5.09
CA LEU A 146 13.16 -6.53 -6.33
C LEU A 146 12.45 -5.98 -7.57
N LEU A 147 11.13 -5.88 -7.51
CA LEU A 147 10.33 -5.38 -8.63
C LEU A 147 10.62 -3.91 -8.96
N SER A 148 10.95 -3.10 -7.96
CA SER A 148 11.35 -1.70 -8.14
C SER A 148 12.78 -1.49 -8.60
N GLY A 149 13.62 -2.55 -8.56
CA GLY A 149 15.05 -2.45 -8.82
C GLY A 149 15.88 -1.88 -7.65
N ALA A 150 15.26 -1.63 -6.48
CA ALA A 150 15.98 -1.25 -5.27
C ALA A 150 16.85 -2.39 -4.72
N LEU A 151 16.44 -3.63 -4.97
CA LEU A 151 17.19 -4.84 -4.70
C LEU A 151 17.48 -5.58 -6.00
N THR A 152 18.67 -6.18 -6.10
CA THR A 152 19.06 -6.97 -7.28
C THR A 152 18.89 -8.46 -6.99
N PRO A 153 18.10 -9.19 -7.78
CA PRO A 153 17.93 -10.63 -7.58
C PRO A 153 19.24 -11.36 -7.87
N GLN A 154 19.53 -12.45 -7.12
CA GLN A 154 20.73 -13.28 -7.36
C GLN A 154 20.57 -14.17 -8.60
N ARG A 155 19.34 -14.48 -8.96
CA ARG A 155 19.03 -15.24 -10.18
C ARG A 155 17.87 -14.60 -10.87
N SER A 156 17.91 -14.61 -12.20
CA SER A 156 16.94 -14.03 -13.09
C SER A 156 16.91 -12.49 -13.08
N THR A 157 15.96 -11.90 -13.76
CA THR A 157 15.79 -10.44 -13.91
C THR A 157 14.33 -10.06 -13.83
N VAL A 158 14.09 -8.81 -13.44
CA VAL A 158 12.79 -8.17 -13.53
C VAL A 158 12.71 -7.39 -14.84
N THR A 159 11.60 -7.53 -15.55
CA THR A 159 11.31 -6.77 -16.77
C THR A 159 10.07 -5.90 -16.54
N HIS A 160 10.11 -4.68 -17.01
CA HIS A 160 8.98 -3.75 -16.89
C HIS A 160 8.91 -2.79 -18.07
N THR A 161 7.73 -2.22 -18.30
CA THR A 161 7.49 -1.19 -19.31
C THR A 161 7.09 0.10 -18.63
N GLY A 162 7.84 1.19 -18.90
CA GLY A 162 7.55 2.50 -18.33
C GLY A 162 8.17 2.74 -16.95
N ARG A 163 7.69 3.79 -16.28
CA ARG A 163 8.25 4.30 -15.02
C ARG A 163 7.60 3.61 -13.82
N ILE A 164 8.41 3.26 -12.83
CA ILE A 164 7.95 2.68 -11.58
C ILE A 164 7.91 3.78 -10.51
N GLY A 165 6.77 3.90 -9.83
CA GLY A 165 6.61 4.67 -8.59
C GLY A 165 6.45 3.71 -7.41
N VAL A 166 7.07 4.03 -6.29
CA VAL A 166 7.03 3.19 -5.07
C VAL A 166 6.51 4.01 -3.91
N LEU A 167 5.46 3.51 -3.25
CA LEU A 167 5.00 4.01 -1.97
C LEU A 167 5.46 3.02 -0.89
N PRO A 168 6.46 3.37 -0.07
CA PRO A 168 6.97 2.50 0.98
C PRO A 168 5.98 2.37 2.14
N GLN A 169 6.16 1.33 2.97
CA GLN A 169 5.35 1.10 4.17
C GLN A 169 5.44 2.27 5.17
N ASP A 170 6.61 2.90 5.29
CA ASP A 170 6.79 4.11 6.07
C ASP A 170 6.77 5.34 5.14
N PRO A 171 5.67 6.12 5.14
CA PRO A 171 5.56 7.29 4.29
C PRO A 171 6.54 8.40 4.66
N GLN A 172 7.05 8.42 5.91
CA GLN A 172 7.99 9.45 6.38
C GLN A 172 9.32 9.41 5.61
N ALA A 173 9.70 8.23 5.08
CA ALA A 173 10.90 8.08 4.26
C ALA A 173 10.91 8.95 2.99
N LEU A 174 9.75 9.43 2.55
CA LEU A 174 9.61 10.26 1.36
C LEU A 174 9.69 11.78 1.66
N PHE A 175 9.58 12.21 2.92
CA PHE A 175 9.53 13.62 3.27
C PHE A 175 10.91 14.17 3.60
N VAL A 176 11.25 15.28 2.94
CA VAL A 176 12.56 15.94 3.06
C VAL A 176 12.46 17.47 3.29
N LYS A 177 11.25 18.02 3.27
CA LYS A 177 11.01 19.47 3.42
C LYS A 177 10.17 19.76 4.67
N ASN A 178 10.07 21.04 5.01
CA ASN A 178 9.38 21.51 6.23
C ASN A 178 7.86 21.64 6.05
N THR A 179 7.34 21.63 4.82
CA THR A 179 5.89 21.65 4.56
C THR A 179 5.54 20.67 3.45
N VAL A 180 4.30 20.14 3.48
CA VAL A 180 3.77 19.28 2.43
C VAL A 180 3.87 19.92 1.06
N ARG A 181 3.56 21.22 0.98
CA ARG A 181 3.68 22.01 -0.27
C ARG A 181 5.11 21.97 -0.82
N GLN A 182 6.10 22.22 0.03
CA GLN A 182 7.50 22.19 -0.38
C GLN A 182 7.95 20.79 -0.81
N ASP A 183 7.47 19.75 -0.14
CA ASP A 183 7.76 18.37 -0.50
C ASP A 183 7.17 17.97 -1.87
N LEU A 184 5.95 18.43 -2.17
CA LEU A 184 5.35 18.21 -3.49
C LEU A 184 6.16 18.90 -4.59
N TYR A 185 6.56 20.15 -4.38
CA TYR A 185 7.36 20.90 -5.37
C TYR A 185 8.78 20.38 -5.51
N GLU A 186 9.37 19.82 -4.46
CA GLU A 186 10.70 19.20 -4.48
C GLU A 186 10.78 18.05 -5.50
N SER A 187 9.68 17.34 -5.71
CA SER A 187 9.59 16.27 -6.72
C SER A 187 9.97 16.74 -8.14
N PHE A 188 9.93 18.03 -8.40
CA PHE A 188 10.32 18.62 -9.67
C PHE A 188 11.75 19.20 -9.68
N ASP A 189 12.50 19.07 -8.59
CA ASP A 189 13.89 19.55 -8.53
C ASP A 189 14.75 18.79 -9.54
N GLY A 190 15.39 19.54 -10.45
CA GLY A 190 16.18 18.95 -11.52
C GLY A 190 15.40 18.63 -12.79
N THR A 191 14.08 18.86 -12.83
CA THR A 191 13.28 18.74 -14.06
C THR A 191 13.20 20.09 -14.79
N ASP A 192 13.10 20.07 -16.12
CA ASP A 192 12.90 21.28 -16.94
C ASP A 192 11.42 21.59 -17.18
N LEU A 193 10.53 21.07 -16.31
CA LEU A 193 9.08 21.33 -16.41
C LEU A 193 8.79 22.82 -16.17
N PRO A 194 8.00 23.48 -17.07
CA PRO A 194 7.52 24.83 -16.87
C PRO A 194 6.73 24.99 -15.58
N LYS A 195 6.79 26.17 -14.97
CA LYS A 195 6.14 26.42 -13.67
C LYS A 195 4.65 26.15 -13.71
N ASP A 196 3.95 26.59 -14.77
CA ASP A 196 2.51 26.38 -14.95
C ASP A 196 2.12 24.89 -14.99
N GLN A 197 2.96 24.04 -15.55
CA GLN A 197 2.75 22.59 -15.57
C GLN A 197 2.98 21.96 -14.20
N ARG A 198 3.99 22.43 -13.45
CA ARG A 198 4.22 21.98 -12.06
C ARG A 198 3.04 22.36 -11.18
N ASP A 199 2.57 23.62 -11.28
CA ASP A 199 1.46 24.12 -10.49
C ASP A 199 0.17 23.31 -10.76
N ARG A 200 -0.15 23.02 -12.02
CA ARG A 200 -1.29 22.17 -12.40
C ARG A 200 -1.19 20.76 -11.83
N ARG A 201 0.00 20.13 -11.89
CA ARG A 201 0.20 18.78 -11.34
C ARG A 201 0.03 18.76 -9.82
N VAL A 202 0.61 19.74 -9.13
CA VAL A 202 0.47 19.86 -7.68
C VAL A 202 -1.00 20.08 -7.31
N GLU A 203 -1.72 20.94 -8.04
CA GLU A 203 -3.15 21.19 -7.80
C GLU A 203 -3.98 19.92 -7.99
N GLN A 204 -3.77 19.18 -9.08
CA GLN A 204 -4.47 17.92 -9.33
C GLN A 204 -4.21 16.87 -8.24
N VAL A 205 -2.96 16.66 -7.88
CA VAL A 205 -2.61 15.69 -6.84
C VAL A 205 -3.13 16.13 -5.47
N THR A 206 -3.08 17.42 -5.17
CA THR A 206 -3.62 18.01 -3.95
C THR A 206 -5.12 17.75 -3.82
N ALA A 207 -5.87 17.97 -4.91
CA ALA A 207 -7.30 17.68 -4.95
C ALA A 207 -7.59 16.18 -4.82
N LEU A 208 -6.87 15.34 -5.60
CA LEU A 208 -7.05 13.89 -5.61
C LEU A 208 -6.79 13.27 -4.23
N CYS A 209 -5.70 13.66 -3.58
CA CYS A 209 -5.28 13.13 -2.28
C CYS A 209 -5.87 13.91 -1.09
N ARG A 210 -6.75 14.91 -1.34
CA ARG A 210 -7.37 15.76 -0.30
C ARG A 210 -6.32 16.40 0.62
N LEU A 211 -5.33 17.08 0.04
CA LEU A 211 -4.21 17.68 0.76
C LEU A 211 -4.35 19.18 0.97
N THR A 212 -5.41 19.83 0.47
CA THR A 212 -5.56 21.29 0.43
C THR A 212 -5.31 21.95 1.78
N GLU A 213 -5.90 21.42 2.86
CA GLU A 213 -5.77 21.97 4.21
C GLU A 213 -4.46 21.55 4.91
N LEU A 214 -3.69 20.66 4.29
CA LEU A 214 -2.47 20.09 4.86
C LEU A 214 -1.20 20.71 4.25
N LEU A 215 -1.33 21.48 3.17
CA LEU A 215 -0.20 21.96 2.36
C LEU A 215 0.84 22.73 3.14
N ASP A 216 0.41 23.50 4.13
CA ASP A 216 1.29 24.39 4.91
C ASP A 216 1.71 23.77 6.26
N ARG A 217 1.27 22.52 6.54
CA ARG A 217 1.68 21.76 7.73
C ARG A 217 3.02 21.06 7.51
N HIS A 218 3.72 20.82 8.62
CA HIS A 218 4.92 19.98 8.60
C HIS A 218 4.51 18.51 8.39
N PRO A 219 5.17 17.73 7.49
CA PRO A 219 4.79 16.35 7.22
C PRO A 219 4.76 15.44 8.45
N TYR A 220 5.64 15.68 9.43
CA TYR A 220 5.67 14.89 10.67
C TYR A 220 4.58 15.27 11.68
N ASP A 221 3.90 16.40 11.50
CA ASP A 221 2.75 16.80 12.33
C ASP A 221 1.42 16.24 11.80
N LEU A 222 1.46 15.53 10.70
CA LEU A 222 0.31 14.87 10.10
C LEU A 222 -0.01 13.56 10.80
N SER A 223 -1.30 13.19 10.87
CA SER A 223 -1.71 11.84 11.25
C SER A 223 -1.18 10.80 10.27
N GLY A 224 -1.08 9.53 10.67
CA GLY A 224 -0.59 8.46 9.79
C GLY A 224 -1.33 8.37 8.45
N GLY A 225 -2.65 8.54 8.44
CA GLY A 225 -3.45 8.57 7.21
C GLY A 225 -3.18 9.80 6.35
N GLU A 226 -2.97 10.97 6.95
CA GLU A 226 -2.59 12.20 6.24
C GLU A 226 -1.19 12.09 5.64
N GLN A 227 -0.24 11.49 6.37
CA GLN A 227 1.10 11.20 5.84
C GLN A 227 1.04 10.25 4.64
N GLN A 228 0.23 9.21 4.72
CA GLN A 228 0.04 8.25 3.62
C GLN A 228 -0.53 8.95 2.37
N ARG A 229 -1.51 9.85 2.54
CA ARG A 229 -2.05 10.66 1.44
C ARG A 229 -1.02 11.59 0.81
N ALA A 230 -0.24 12.28 1.63
CA ALA A 230 0.81 13.19 1.17
C ALA A 230 1.91 12.43 0.42
N ALA A 231 2.34 11.28 0.93
CA ALA A 231 3.33 10.42 0.30
C ALA A 231 2.82 9.86 -1.05
N LEU A 232 1.58 9.37 -1.09
CA LEU A 232 0.94 8.95 -2.35
C LEU A 232 0.92 10.10 -3.36
N GLY A 233 0.51 11.29 -2.93
CA GLY A 233 0.53 12.49 -3.77
C GLY A 233 1.90 12.76 -4.37
N LYS A 234 2.95 12.68 -3.56
CA LYS A 234 4.34 12.87 -4.00
C LYS A 234 4.74 11.85 -5.08
N VAL A 235 4.38 10.58 -4.90
CA VAL A 235 4.67 9.52 -5.89
C VAL A 235 3.91 9.77 -7.20
N LEU A 236 2.63 10.17 -7.11
CA LEU A 236 1.78 10.39 -8.29
C LEU A 236 2.21 11.60 -9.14
N LEU A 237 2.94 12.59 -8.58
CA LEU A 237 3.50 13.70 -9.35
C LEU A 237 4.43 13.24 -10.48
N HIS A 238 5.09 12.10 -10.32
CA HIS A 238 5.96 11.51 -11.33
C HIS A 238 5.21 10.73 -12.42
N GLN A 239 3.87 10.62 -12.31
CA GLN A 239 3.02 9.89 -13.26
C GLN A 239 3.58 8.50 -13.60
N PRO A 240 3.67 7.60 -12.61
CA PRO A 240 4.20 6.27 -12.84
C PRO A 240 3.26 5.45 -13.73
N ASP A 241 3.84 4.65 -14.63
CA ASP A 241 3.12 3.64 -15.41
C ASP A 241 2.83 2.39 -14.56
N ILE A 242 3.71 2.14 -13.57
CA ILE A 242 3.61 1.05 -12.61
C ILE A 242 3.74 1.63 -11.20
N LEU A 243 2.78 1.34 -10.35
CA LEU A 243 2.72 1.80 -8.96
C LEU A 243 2.87 0.61 -8.01
N LEU A 244 3.94 0.59 -7.22
CA LEU A 244 4.19 -0.41 -6.21
C LEU A 244 3.84 0.16 -4.84
N LEU A 245 2.94 -0.50 -4.11
CA LEU A 245 2.40 -0.02 -2.84
C LEU A 245 2.68 -1.02 -1.73
N ASP A 246 3.36 -0.61 -0.67
CA ASP A 246 3.63 -1.44 0.50
C ASP A 246 2.73 -1.04 1.67
N GLU A 247 1.74 -1.87 2.01
CA GLU A 247 0.74 -1.67 3.08
C GLU A 247 0.02 -0.29 3.04
N PRO A 248 -0.48 0.16 1.87
CA PRO A 248 -0.97 1.53 1.70
C PRO A 248 -2.25 1.83 2.48
N THR A 249 -2.98 0.82 2.94
CA THR A 249 -4.23 0.98 3.72
C THR A 249 -3.99 1.05 5.22
N LYS A 250 -2.75 0.86 5.68
CA LYS A 250 -2.39 0.90 7.09
C LYS A 250 -2.59 2.32 7.65
N GLY A 251 -3.34 2.41 8.75
CA GLY A 251 -3.64 3.69 9.41
C GLY A 251 -4.66 4.57 8.70
N LEU A 252 -5.27 4.11 7.59
CA LEU A 252 -6.37 4.80 6.94
C LEU A 252 -7.70 4.47 7.62
N ASP A 253 -8.53 5.48 7.84
CA ASP A 253 -9.92 5.29 8.21
C ASP A 253 -10.76 4.68 7.08
N ALA A 254 -11.95 4.19 7.39
CA ALA A 254 -12.79 3.48 6.42
C ALA A 254 -13.26 4.38 5.26
N ALA A 255 -13.55 5.66 5.53
CA ALA A 255 -13.99 6.61 4.50
C ALA A 255 -12.83 6.92 3.54
N PHE A 256 -11.61 7.09 4.07
CA PHE A 256 -10.47 7.32 3.21
C PHE A 256 -10.06 6.05 2.43
N LYS A 257 -10.21 4.83 3.00
CA LYS A 257 -10.02 3.59 2.23
C LYS A 257 -10.89 3.53 0.97
N GLN A 258 -12.14 3.98 1.06
CA GLN A 258 -13.02 4.07 -0.12
C GLN A 258 -12.50 5.11 -1.13
N SER A 259 -12.08 6.29 -0.66
CA SER A 259 -11.50 7.32 -1.53
C SER A 259 -10.20 6.83 -2.17
N PHE A 260 -9.38 6.12 -1.43
CA PHE A 260 -8.14 5.50 -1.93
C PHE A 260 -8.43 4.45 -3.00
N ALA A 261 -9.45 3.60 -2.79
CA ALA A 261 -9.88 2.64 -3.79
C ALA A 261 -10.37 3.32 -5.08
N ALA A 262 -11.11 4.43 -4.95
CA ALA A 262 -11.54 5.23 -6.10
C ALA A 262 -10.33 5.82 -6.86
N ILE A 263 -9.30 6.31 -6.15
CA ILE A 263 -8.03 6.74 -6.77
C ILE A 263 -7.39 5.59 -7.55
N LEU A 264 -7.24 4.41 -6.93
CA LEU A 264 -6.65 3.24 -7.60
C LEU A 264 -7.45 2.81 -8.82
N SER A 265 -8.78 2.79 -8.72
CA SER A 265 -9.67 2.49 -9.86
C SER A 265 -9.48 3.48 -11.02
N THR A 266 -9.35 4.78 -10.73
CA THR A 266 -9.09 5.80 -11.74
C THR A 266 -7.73 5.60 -12.41
N LEU A 267 -6.69 5.30 -11.63
CA LEU A 267 -5.34 5.05 -12.14
C LEU A 267 -5.31 3.81 -13.03
N THR A 268 -5.93 2.71 -12.60
CA THR A 268 -5.97 1.46 -13.38
C THR A 268 -6.80 1.62 -14.65
N ALA A 269 -7.93 2.32 -14.60
CA ALA A 269 -8.72 2.65 -15.78
C ALA A 269 -7.94 3.53 -16.78
N ALA A 270 -7.02 4.38 -16.31
CA ALA A 270 -6.11 5.16 -17.16
C ALA A 270 -4.90 4.34 -17.67
N GLY A 271 -4.79 3.06 -17.32
CA GLY A 271 -3.74 2.15 -17.78
C GLY A 271 -2.54 2.01 -16.84
N THR A 272 -2.55 2.64 -15.66
CA THR A 272 -1.52 2.44 -14.63
C THR A 272 -1.65 1.04 -14.02
N THR A 273 -0.56 0.31 -13.98
CA THR A 273 -0.50 -1.02 -13.33
C THR A 273 -0.19 -0.84 -11.84
N VAL A 274 -0.93 -1.49 -10.97
CA VAL A 274 -0.73 -1.41 -9.53
C VAL A 274 -0.40 -2.79 -8.95
N VAL A 275 0.71 -2.88 -8.21
CA VAL A 275 1.02 -4.04 -7.38
C VAL A 275 1.02 -3.59 -5.93
N MET A 276 0.11 -4.16 -5.15
CA MET A 276 -0.12 -3.74 -3.77
C MET A 276 0.12 -4.91 -2.81
N VAL A 277 1.04 -4.75 -1.88
CA VAL A 277 1.16 -5.62 -0.71
C VAL A 277 0.18 -5.15 0.34
N SER A 278 -0.67 -6.03 0.87
CA SER A 278 -1.62 -5.66 1.92
C SER A 278 -1.99 -6.83 2.83
N HIS A 279 -2.31 -6.50 4.09
CA HIS A 279 -2.96 -7.39 5.05
C HIS A 279 -4.47 -7.12 5.16
N ASP A 280 -4.97 -6.11 4.47
CA ASP A 280 -6.39 -5.76 4.46
C ASP A 280 -7.16 -6.66 3.47
N VAL A 281 -7.51 -7.86 3.96
CA VAL A 281 -8.23 -8.89 3.18
C VAL A 281 -9.54 -8.33 2.62
N ALA A 282 -10.30 -7.55 3.41
CA ALA A 282 -11.57 -6.98 2.99
C ALA A 282 -11.40 -5.96 1.85
N PHE A 283 -10.37 -5.11 1.94
CA PHE A 283 -10.01 -4.17 0.88
C PHE A 283 -9.61 -4.90 -0.41
N CYS A 284 -8.74 -5.91 -0.31
CA CYS A 284 -8.30 -6.68 -1.47
C CYS A 284 -9.47 -7.44 -2.13
N ALA A 285 -10.33 -8.08 -1.33
CA ALA A 285 -11.50 -8.79 -1.85
C ALA A 285 -12.47 -7.89 -2.63
N ARG A 286 -12.56 -6.62 -2.24
CA ARG A 286 -13.51 -5.69 -2.84
C ARG A 286 -12.95 -4.96 -4.05
N TYR A 287 -11.66 -4.64 -4.06
CA TYR A 287 -11.10 -3.68 -5.03
C TYR A 287 -9.97 -4.22 -5.90
N ALA A 288 -9.33 -5.35 -5.54
CA ALA A 288 -8.32 -5.95 -6.39
C ALA A 288 -8.94 -6.58 -7.64
N HIS A 289 -8.18 -6.58 -8.75
CA HIS A 289 -8.54 -7.30 -9.97
C HIS A 289 -8.09 -8.76 -9.90
N ARG A 290 -6.95 -8.99 -9.24
CA ARG A 290 -6.40 -10.31 -8.95
C ARG A 290 -5.68 -10.31 -7.61
N CYS A 291 -5.78 -11.41 -6.90
CA CYS A 291 -5.10 -11.65 -5.62
C CYS A 291 -4.11 -12.78 -5.78
N ALA A 292 -2.96 -12.68 -5.12
CA ALA A 292 -1.95 -13.71 -5.06
C ALA A 292 -1.49 -13.93 -3.61
N LEU A 293 -1.39 -15.20 -3.20
CA LEU A 293 -0.90 -15.60 -1.89
C LEU A 293 0.60 -15.84 -1.94
N PHE A 294 1.32 -15.01 -1.21
CA PHE A 294 2.75 -15.15 -1.01
C PHE A 294 3.02 -15.99 0.25
N PHE A 295 3.68 -17.12 0.08
CA PHE A 295 4.02 -18.03 1.15
C PHE A 295 5.38 -18.66 0.89
N ASP A 296 6.23 -18.73 1.91
CA ASP A 296 7.59 -19.32 1.88
C ASP A 296 8.45 -18.88 0.68
N GLY A 297 8.41 -17.57 0.38
CA GLY A 297 9.25 -16.97 -0.65
C GLY A 297 8.72 -17.04 -2.09
N SER A 298 7.52 -17.58 -2.31
CA SER A 298 6.92 -17.70 -3.65
C SER A 298 5.41 -17.47 -3.64
N ILE A 299 4.78 -17.36 -4.82
CA ILE A 299 3.33 -17.33 -4.97
C ILE A 299 2.83 -18.78 -5.03
N VAL A 300 1.90 -19.12 -4.12
CA VAL A 300 1.33 -20.47 -4.00
C VAL A 300 -0.10 -20.59 -4.53
N ALA A 301 -0.80 -19.47 -4.66
CA ALA A 301 -2.13 -19.41 -5.24
C ALA A 301 -2.39 -18.02 -5.83
N GLU A 302 -3.11 -17.94 -6.92
CA GLU A 302 -3.58 -16.68 -7.49
C GLU A 302 -4.93 -16.88 -8.20
N GLY A 303 -5.71 -15.82 -8.30
CA GLY A 303 -7.02 -15.84 -8.95
C GLY A 303 -7.75 -14.51 -8.83
N THR A 304 -8.96 -14.46 -9.39
CA THR A 304 -9.88 -13.35 -9.12
C THR A 304 -10.19 -13.29 -7.63
N PRO A 305 -10.63 -12.15 -7.07
CA PRO A 305 -10.98 -12.10 -5.65
C PRO A 305 -11.97 -13.20 -5.23
N ARG A 306 -12.98 -13.48 -6.04
CA ARG A 306 -13.96 -14.54 -5.72
C ARG A 306 -13.34 -15.91 -5.70
N ASP A 307 -12.57 -16.29 -6.74
CA ASP A 307 -11.89 -17.59 -6.79
C ASP A 307 -10.89 -17.72 -5.64
N PHE A 308 -10.10 -16.68 -5.40
CA PHE A 308 -9.06 -16.69 -4.39
C PHE A 308 -9.63 -16.85 -2.97
N PHE A 309 -10.61 -16.02 -2.59
CA PHE A 309 -11.13 -16.02 -1.23
C PHE A 309 -12.18 -17.10 -0.95
N SER A 310 -12.90 -17.60 -1.96
CA SER A 310 -13.83 -18.73 -1.80
C SER A 310 -13.10 -20.07 -1.71
N GLY A 311 -12.02 -20.22 -2.45
CA GLY A 311 -11.19 -21.44 -2.47
C GLY A 311 -10.27 -21.60 -1.26
N ASN A 312 -10.11 -20.57 -0.42
CA ASN A 312 -9.13 -20.58 0.67
C ASN A 312 -9.81 -20.57 2.05
N SER A 313 -9.49 -21.57 2.89
CA SER A 313 -10.08 -21.65 4.24
C SER A 313 -9.43 -20.72 5.26
N PHE A 314 -8.14 -20.40 5.09
CA PHE A 314 -7.37 -19.56 6.03
C PHE A 314 -7.41 -18.09 5.62
N TYR A 315 -7.15 -17.82 4.34
CA TYR A 315 -7.21 -16.48 3.77
C TYR A 315 -8.57 -16.25 3.11
N THR A 316 -9.55 -15.89 3.93
CA THR A 316 -10.88 -15.53 3.44
C THR A 316 -11.47 -14.40 4.28
N THR A 317 -12.46 -13.71 3.73
CA THR A 317 -13.13 -12.58 4.38
C THR A 317 -14.12 -13.04 5.46
N SER A 318 -14.46 -12.13 6.39
CA SER A 318 -15.53 -12.38 7.36
C SER A 318 -16.88 -12.59 6.66
N ALA A 319 -17.15 -11.87 5.56
CA ALA A 319 -18.37 -12.04 4.77
C ALA A 319 -18.48 -13.47 4.20
N ASN A 320 -17.39 -13.97 3.59
CA ASN A 320 -17.38 -15.35 3.09
C ASN A 320 -17.54 -16.38 4.20
N ARG A 321 -16.88 -16.18 5.37
CA ARG A 321 -17.05 -17.09 6.52
C ARG A 321 -18.50 -17.19 7.01
N MET A 322 -19.27 -16.12 6.85
CA MET A 322 -20.69 -16.11 7.20
C MET A 322 -21.57 -16.77 6.13
N ALA A 323 -21.29 -16.47 4.87
CA ALA A 323 -22.18 -16.80 3.75
C ALA A 323 -21.82 -18.13 3.03
N ARG A 324 -20.69 -18.76 3.31
CA ARG A 324 -20.19 -19.92 2.53
C ARG A 324 -21.12 -21.11 2.43
N ASP A 325 -21.98 -21.29 3.43
CA ASP A 325 -22.94 -22.40 3.46
C ASP A 325 -24.11 -22.15 2.49
N PHE A 326 -24.37 -20.90 2.11
CA PHE A 326 -25.46 -20.45 1.24
C PHE A 326 -24.95 -20.02 -0.14
N CYS A 327 -23.85 -19.25 -0.16
CA CYS A 327 -23.22 -18.77 -1.37
C CYS A 327 -21.68 -18.74 -1.20
N PRO A 328 -20.96 -19.83 -1.54
CA PRO A 328 -19.51 -19.94 -1.35
C PRO A 328 -18.71 -18.84 -2.04
N CYS A 329 -19.21 -18.32 -3.17
CA CYS A 329 -18.52 -17.30 -3.97
C CYS A 329 -18.79 -15.84 -3.50
N ALA A 330 -19.66 -15.63 -2.52
CA ALA A 330 -19.86 -14.31 -1.93
C ALA A 330 -18.70 -13.99 -0.98
N VAL A 331 -17.83 -13.03 -1.36
CA VAL A 331 -16.61 -12.71 -0.64
C VAL A 331 -16.61 -11.33 -0.02
N THR A 332 -17.55 -10.47 -0.39
CA THR A 332 -17.73 -9.13 0.19
C THR A 332 -19.06 -8.99 0.90
N PRO A 333 -19.21 -8.06 1.87
CA PRO A 333 -20.51 -7.75 2.43
C PRO A 333 -21.56 -7.38 1.38
N GLU A 334 -21.14 -6.68 0.32
CA GLU A 334 -21.99 -6.29 -0.80
C GLU A 334 -22.50 -7.49 -1.60
N ASP A 335 -21.64 -8.51 -1.82
CA ASP A 335 -22.04 -9.77 -2.44
C ASP A 335 -23.14 -10.45 -1.61
N VAL A 336 -22.93 -10.55 -0.29
CA VAL A 336 -23.88 -11.21 0.61
C VAL A 336 -25.20 -10.44 0.64
N ILE A 337 -25.16 -9.10 0.76
CA ILE A 337 -26.37 -8.25 0.73
C ILE A 337 -27.13 -8.47 -0.58
N ALA A 338 -26.47 -8.51 -1.71
CA ALA A 338 -27.11 -8.76 -3.01
C ALA A 338 -27.79 -10.13 -3.06
N VAL A 339 -27.09 -11.18 -2.57
CA VAL A 339 -27.61 -12.56 -2.59
C VAL A 339 -28.84 -12.74 -1.68
N ILE A 340 -28.88 -12.05 -0.52
CA ILE A 340 -30.02 -12.10 0.40
C ILE A 340 -31.14 -11.10 0.05
N GLY A 341 -31.08 -10.46 -1.13
CA GLY A 341 -32.12 -9.54 -1.62
C GLY A 341 -32.11 -8.16 -0.96
N GLY A 342 -31.02 -7.77 -0.32
CA GLY A 342 -30.89 -6.48 0.36
C GLY A 342 -30.48 -5.33 -0.57
N THR A 343 -30.41 -4.13 0.00
CA THR A 343 -29.99 -2.92 -0.70
C THR A 343 -28.49 -2.72 -0.56
N VAL A 344 -27.76 -2.92 -1.67
CA VAL A 344 -26.31 -2.70 -1.71
C VAL A 344 -26.03 -1.18 -1.64
N PRO A 345 -25.19 -0.73 -0.70
CA PRO A 345 -24.79 0.67 -0.63
C PRO A 345 -24.11 1.12 -1.94
N PRO A 346 -24.36 2.37 -2.41
CA PRO A 346 -23.70 2.89 -3.59
C PRO A 346 -22.16 2.90 -3.41
N GLN A 347 -21.45 2.62 -4.49
CA GLN A 347 -20.00 2.79 -4.46
C GLN A 347 -19.65 4.28 -4.41
N PRO A 348 -18.55 4.67 -3.74
CA PRO A 348 -18.14 6.05 -3.68
C PRO A 348 -17.84 6.56 -5.08
N GLU A 349 -18.38 7.75 -5.38
CA GLU A 349 -18.09 8.43 -6.66
C GLU A 349 -16.60 8.74 -6.74
N VAL A 350 -16.02 8.39 -7.88
CA VAL A 350 -14.63 8.73 -8.19
C VAL A 350 -14.59 10.24 -8.44
N PRO A 351 -13.68 11.00 -7.82
CA PRO A 351 -13.50 12.39 -8.16
C PRO A 351 -13.18 12.51 -9.65
N ALA A 352 -14.01 13.19 -10.42
CA ALA A 352 -13.90 13.33 -11.88
C ALA A 352 -12.62 14.07 -12.35
N ALA A 353 -11.75 14.45 -11.45
CA ALA A 353 -10.65 15.39 -11.68
C ALA A 353 -9.30 14.76 -12.10
N TRP A 354 -9.16 13.43 -12.10
CA TRP A 354 -7.89 12.83 -12.54
C TRP A 354 -7.91 12.60 -14.05
N GLN A 355 -7.30 13.50 -14.79
CA GLN A 355 -6.87 13.22 -16.15
C GLN A 355 -5.35 13.12 -16.13
N PRO A 356 -4.74 12.00 -16.58
CA PRO A 356 -3.31 11.97 -16.76
C PRO A 356 -2.92 13.12 -17.68
N LEU A 357 -2.08 14.01 -17.20
CA LEU A 357 -1.52 15.05 -18.06
C LEU A 357 -0.70 14.35 -19.14
N PRO A 358 -0.67 14.89 -20.37
CA PRO A 358 0.10 14.28 -21.43
C PRO A 358 1.53 14.02 -20.95
N PRO A 359 2.11 12.85 -21.28
CA PRO A 359 3.47 12.53 -20.89
C PRO A 359 4.38 13.67 -21.34
N VAL A 360 5.28 14.09 -20.46
CA VAL A 360 6.35 15.00 -20.88
C VAL A 360 7.08 14.27 -21.98
N ALA A 361 7.17 14.88 -23.17
CA ALA A 361 7.98 14.33 -24.25
C ALA A 361 9.34 13.97 -23.67
N GLU A 362 9.75 12.72 -23.80
CA GLU A 362 11.04 12.22 -23.37
C GLU A 362 12.15 12.90 -24.18
N GLU A 363 12.47 14.14 -23.83
CA GLU A 363 13.83 14.59 -24.08
C GLU A 363 14.70 13.91 -23.03
N SER A 364 15.45 12.93 -23.52
CA SER A 364 16.44 12.11 -22.84
C SER A 364 16.75 12.54 -21.39
N THR A 365 16.10 11.91 -20.40
CA THR A 365 16.46 12.01 -18.99
C THR A 365 17.73 11.23 -18.66
N ALA A 366 18.76 11.34 -19.51
CA ALA A 366 20.09 11.11 -19.05
C ALA A 366 20.38 12.24 -18.05
N TRP A 367 20.40 11.90 -16.75
CA TRP A 367 20.87 12.81 -15.70
C TRP A 367 22.16 13.49 -16.18
N LYS A 368 22.04 14.74 -16.63
CA LYS A 368 23.21 15.58 -16.93
C LYS A 368 23.56 16.24 -15.61
N PRO A 369 24.69 15.88 -14.97
CA PRO A 369 25.11 16.54 -13.76
C PRO A 369 25.17 18.04 -14.05
N LYS A 370 24.41 18.85 -13.28
CA LYS A 370 24.50 20.31 -13.36
C LYS A 370 25.98 20.66 -13.30
N LYS A 371 26.50 21.30 -14.34
CA LYS A 371 27.88 21.77 -14.33
C LYS A 371 28.06 22.64 -13.10
N LEU A 372 28.78 22.14 -12.11
CA LEU A 372 29.10 22.92 -10.93
C LEU A 372 29.63 24.27 -11.36
N PRO A 373 29.17 25.41 -10.81
CA PRO A 373 29.70 26.71 -11.11
C PRO A 373 31.23 26.68 -11.03
N TRP A 374 31.92 27.37 -11.93
CA TRP A 374 33.36 27.33 -12.05
C TRP A 374 34.10 27.55 -10.72
N TRP A 375 33.58 28.41 -9.86
CA TRP A 375 34.14 28.70 -8.55
C TRP A 375 34.09 27.49 -7.59
N ARG A 376 33.00 26.67 -7.62
CA ARG A 376 32.95 25.40 -6.87
C ARG A 376 33.92 24.36 -7.38
N ARG A 377 34.16 24.33 -8.70
CA ARG A 377 35.20 23.49 -9.31
C ARG A 377 36.61 23.97 -8.91
N ALA A 378 36.81 25.31 -8.80
CA ALA A 378 38.05 25.88 -8.34
C ALA A 378 38.32 25.55 -6.87
N ILE A 379 37.30 25.67 -5.99
CA ILE A 379 37.39 25.26 -4.56
C ILE A 379 37.72 23.78 -4.45
N ALA A 380 37.02 22.89 -5.17
CA ALA A 380 37.28 21.46 -5.14
C ALA A 380 38.73 21.12 -5.63
N ALA A 381 39.21 21.83 -6.63
CA ALA A 381 40.59 21.67 -7.12
C ALA A 381 41.61 22.14 -6.09
N VAL A 382 41.37 23.29 -5.41
CA VAL A 382 42.28 23.81 -4.37
C VAL A 382 42.26 22.88 -3.14
N CYS A 383 41.08 22.40 -2.70
CA CYS A 383 40.98 21.45 -1.60
C CYS A 383 41.65 20.10 -1.94
N GLY A 384 41.47 19.60 -3.19
CA GLY A 384 42.13 18.39 -3.65
C GLY A 384 43.68 18.54 -3.71
N ALA A 385 44.19 19.67 -4.23
CA ALA A 385 45.62 19.97 -4.24
C ALA A 385 46.18 20.12 -2.81
N GLY A 386 45.42 20.76 -1.90
CA GLY A 386 45.79 20.89 -0.48
C GLY A 386 45.88 19.53 0.21
N ALA A 387 44.91 18.63 0.01
CA ALA A 387 44.92 17.28 0.56
C ALA A 387 46.08 16.44 0.04
N LEU A 388 46.42 16.54 -1.29
CA LEU A 388 47.57 15.88 -1.87
C LEU A 388 48.88 16.44 -1.32
N ALA A 389 49.00 17.76 -1.11
CA ALA A 389 50.17 18.39 -0.51
C ALA A 389 50.38 17.97 0.95
N ILE A 390 49.28 17.89 1.74
CA ILE A 390 49.32 17.38 3.14
C ILE A 390 49.74 15.92 3.15
N PHE A 391 49.18 15.10 2.26
CA PHE A 391 49.51 13.68 2.15
C PHE A 391 51.00 13.50 1.73
N TRP A 392 51.50 14.32 0.79
CA TRP A 392 52.90 14.29 0.36
C TRP A 392 53.87 14.76 1.47
N LEU A 393 53.51 15.81 2.23
CA LEU A 393 54.26 16.25 3.41
C LEU A 393 54.27 15.22 4.53
N ALA A 394 53.12 14.59 4.78
CA ALA A 394 53.03 13.51 5.77
C ALA A 394 53.85 12.28 5.34
N ALA A 395 53.79 11.90 4.08
CA ALA A 395 54.60 10.81 3.51
C ALA A 395 56.13 11.11 3.52
N LYS A 396 56.51 12.38 3.43
CA LYS A 396 57.92 12.81 3.48
C LYS A 396 58.46 12.88 4.93
N HIS A 397 57.59 13.00 5.94
CA HIS A 397 58.00 13.02 7.35
C HIS A 397 57.81 11.68 8.06
N THR A 398 57.11 10.72 7.47
CA THR A 398 57.05 9.35 7.98
C THR A 398 58.07 8.49 7.22
N ASP A 399 59.11 8.07 7.93
CA ASP A 399 60.05 7.04 7.43
C ASP A 399 59.28 5.74 7.23
N LEU A 400 58.86 5.46 6.00
CA LEU A 400 58.10 4.26 5.58
C LEU A 400 58.83 2.95 5.83
N THR A 401 60.10 3.01 6.22
CA THR A 401 60.92 1.84 6.55
C THR A 401 60.63 1.26 7.91
N ALA A 402 59.92 1.98 8.81
CA ALA A 402 59.53 1.49 10.13
C ALA A 402 58.26 0.68 10.16
N LEU A 403 57.46 0.67 9.07
CA LEU A 403 56.16 -0.03 9.00
C LEU A 403 56.21 -1.43 8.34
N VAL A 404 57.37 -1.82 7.77
CA VAL A 404 57.54 -3.10 7.03
C VAL A 404 58.50 -4.07 7.74
N GLY A 405 59.04 -3.71 8.90
CA GLY A 405 59.98 -4.55 9.63
C GLY A 405 59.55 -4.88 11.02
N GLY A 406 58.99 -6.09 11.25
CA GLY A 406 58.92 -6.67 12.60
C GLY A 406 57.55 -7.14 13.04
N GLY A 407 56.96 -8.09 12.39
CA GLY A 407 55.81 -8.84 12.85
C GLY A 407 56.19 -10.24 13.25
N THR A 408 56.39 -10.51 14.55
CA THR A 408 56.34 -11.86 15.12
C THR A 408 54.90 -12.35 15.15
N PRO A 409 54.62 -13.62 14.85
CA PRO A 409 53.26 -14.14 14.89
C PRO A 409 52.79 -14.29 16.32
N VAL A 410 51.73 -13.64 16.71
CA VAL A 410 51.01 -13.85 17.96
C VAL A 410 50.05 -15.01 17.77
N SER A 411 50.32 -16.10 18.48
CA SER A 411 49.47 -17.30 18.55
C SER A 411 48.16 -16.98 19.26
N TYR A 412 47.03 -17.19 18.57
CA TYR A 412 45.71 -17.25 19.22
C TYR A 412 45.49 -18.60 19.85
N THR A 413 45.63 -18.68 21.16
CA THR A 413 45.04 -19.74 21.99
C THR A 413 44.33 -19.09 23.18
N HIS A 414 43.09 -19.54 23.40
CA HIS A 414 42.21 -19.36 24.57
C HIS A 414 41.55 -18.01 24.80
N LEU A 415 40.22 -18.03 24.54
CA LEU A 415 39.24 -17.76 25.60
C LEU A 415 37.86 -18.26 25.17
N ARG A 416 37.55 -19.47 25.69
CA ARG A 416 36.19 -19.99 25.89
C ARG A 416 35.70 -19.55 27.25
N ALA A 417 34.38 -19.35 27.38
CA ALA A 417 33.57 -19.28 28.61
C ALA A 417 33.38 -17.88 29.25
N HIS A 418 32.24 -17.25 29.06
CA HIS A 418 31.06 -17.28 29.96
C HIS A 418 29.88 -16.72 29.23
#